data_65d461a949725cee3a04edce19b16725
#
_entry.id   65d461a949725cee3a04edce19b16725
#
_cell.length_a   1.000
_cell.length_b   1.000
_cell.length_c   1.000
_cell.angle_alpha   90.00
_cell.angle_beta   90.00
_cell.angle_gamma   90.00
#
_symmetry.space_group_name_H-M   'P 1'
#
loop_
_entity.id
_entity.type
_entity.pdbx_description
1 polymer ?
#
loop_
_entity_poly.entity_id
_entity_poly.type
_entity_poly.pdbx_seq_one_letter_code
_entity_poly.pdbx_strand_id
1 'polypeptide(L)'
;MAETILPVIYTDLAITDAIAIKNFILVKFTQREINNFYKMLNTFERVVGVFPELYPKSTQNKKLHRAVLSKQLSVFYRVTKAEISVVAILDNRMDYDKWP
;
A
#
# COMPACT_ATOMS: atom_id res chain seq x y z
N MET A 1 4.42 1.90 -29.32
CA MET A 1 5.12 2.71 -28.30
C MET A 1 5.11 1.97 -26.98
N ALA A 2 6.24 1.77 -26.36
CA ALA A 2 6.30 1.07 -25.09
C ALA A 2 5.74 1.96 -24.00
N GLU A 3 4.83 1.42 -23.18
CA GLU A 3 4.35 2.12 -22.01
C GLU A 3 5.44 2.17 -20.95
N THR A 4 5.57 3.31 -20.29
CA THR A 4 6.49 3.45 -19.17
C THR A 4 5.80 2.88 -17.91
N ILE A 5 6.39 1.84 -17.35
CA ILE A 5 5.93 1.26 -16.08
C ILE A 5 6.80 1.85 -14.98
N LEU A 6 6.17 2.54 -14.03
CA LEU A 6 6.88 3.13 -12.92
C LEU A 6 7.21 2.07 -11.86
N PRO A 7 8.44 2.04 -11.36
CA PRO A 7 8.79 1.15 -10.25
C PRO A 7 8.08 1.59 -8.97
N VAL A 8 7.78 0.62 -8.11
CA VAL A 8 7.17 0.86 -6.80
C VAL A 8 8.24 0.70 -5.74
N ILE A 9 8.50 1.76 -5.00
CA ILE A 9 9.50 1.81 -3.95
C ILE A 9 8.78 2.00 -2.62
N TYR A 10 9.19 1.25 -1.60
CA TYR A 10 8.64 1.37 -0.25
C TYR A 10 9.59 2.15 0.63
N THR A 11 9.08 3.18 1.28
CA THR A 11 9.87 3.92 2.29
C THR A 11 10.15 3.02 3.50
N ASP A 12 11.11 3.40 4.32
CA ASP A 12 11.42 2.65 5.55
C ASP A 12 10.19 2.54 6.46
N LEU A 13 9.40 3.61 6.54
CA LEU A 13 8.16 3.60 7.32
C LEU A 13 7.16 2.59 6.75
N ALA A 14 7.01 2.55 5.44
CA ALA A 14 6.09 1.61 4.79
C ALA A 14 6.55 0.16 5.00
N ILE A 15 7.85 -0.09 4.96
CA ILE A 15 8.40 -1.42 5.24
C ILE A 15 8.11 -1.81 6.69
N THR A 16 8.30 -0.89 7.62
CA THR A 16 7.98 -1.10 9.04
C THR A 16 6.50 -1.42 9.22
N ASP A 17 5.62 -0.67 8.53
CA ASP A 17 4.18 -0.94 8.54
C ASP A 17 3.87 -2.35 8.03
N ALA A 18 4.48 -2.74 6.92
CA ALA A 18 4.25 -4.07 6.33
C ALA A 18 4.66 -5.20 7.29
N ILE A 19 5.80 -5.03 7.96
CA ILE A 19 6.27 -6.00 8.95
C ILE A 19 5.31 -6.07 10.14
N ALA A 20 4.86 -4.92 10.63
CA ALA A 20 3.91 -4.85 11.75
C ALA A 20 2.59 -5.52 11.39
N ILE A 21 2.07 -5.29 10.19
CA ILE A 21 0.85 -5.92 9.70
C ILE A 21 1.03 -7.44 9.59
N LYS A 22 2.15 -7.87 9.00
CA LYS A 22 2.46 -9.30 8.89
C LYS A 22 2.47 -9.97 10.26
N ASN A 23 3.14 -9.36 11.23
CA ASN A 23 3.22 -9.90 12.59
C ASN A 23 1.86 -9.93 13.27
N PHE A 24 1.05 -8.90 13.07
CA PHE A 24 -0.34 -8.86 13.57
C PHE A 24 -1.15 -10.03 13.00
N ILE A 25 -1.05 -10.27 11.69
CA ILE A 25 -1.78 -11.35 11.04
C ILE A 25 -1.29 -12.72 11.54
N LEU A 26 0.03 -12.88 11.75
CA LEU A 26 0.58 -14.14 12.26
C LEU A 26 0.00 -14.51 13.62
N VAL A 27 -0.22 -13.52 14.49
CA VAL A 27 -0.73 -13.74 15.84
C VAL A 27 -2.25 -13.99 15.83
N LYS A 28 -2.98 -13.28 14.99
CA LYS A 28 -4.45 -13.25 15.04
C LYS A 28 -5.13 -14.15 14.01
N PHE A 29 -4.45 -14.51 12.94
CA PHE A 29 -5.06 -15.19 11.79
C PHE A 29 -4.15 -16.32 11.31
N THR A 30 -4.42 -16.82 10.09
CA THR A 30 -3.74 -17.98 9.52
C THR A 30 -2.72 -17.55 8.46
N GLN A 31 -1.91 -18.52 8.02
CA GLN A 31 -0.97 -18.32 6.92
C GLN A 31 -1.69 -17.88 5.64
N ARG A 32 -2.92 -18.32 5.44
CA ARG A 32 -3.74 -17.91 4.29
C ARG A 32 -3.92 -16.39 4.25
N GLU A 33 -4.14 -15.76 5.41
CA GLU A 33 -4.33 -14.32 5.49
C GLU A 33 -3.03 -13.57 5.17
N ILE A 34 -1.88 -14.12 5.55
CA ILE A 34 -0.58 -13.56 5.19
C ILE A 34 -0.38 -13.63 3.68
N ASN A 35 -0.68 -14.78 3.07
CA ASN A 35 -0.56 -14.96 1.63
C ASN A 35 -1.46 -13.97 0.89
N ASN A 36 -2.67 -13.75 1.37
CA ASN A 36 -3.60 -12.77 0.79
C ASN A 36 -3.06 -11.35 0.89
N PHE A 37 -2.45 -11.00 2.02
CA PHE A 37 -1.84 -9.70 2.22
C PHE A 37 -0.77 -9.41 1.16
N TYR A 38 0.17 -10.34 0.98
CA TYR A 38 1.22 -10.17 -0.04
C TYR A 38 0.67 -10.18 -1.45
N LYS A 39 -0.33 -11.00 -1.71
CA LYS A 39 -0.97 -11.06 -3.03
C LYS A 39 -1.62 -9.72 -3.38
N MET A 40 -2.28 -9.09 -2.40
CA MET A 40 -2.90 -7.77 -2.61
C MET A 40 -1.84 -6.70 -2.90
N LEU A 41 -0.71 -6.72 -2.19
CA LEU A 41 0.38 -5.79 -2.46
C LEU A 41 0.98 -6.00 -3.84
N ASN A 42 1.19 -7.25 -4.24
CA ASN A 42 1.73 -7.56 -5.58
C ASN A 42 0.78 -7.07 -6.68
N THR A 43 -0.51 -7.26 -6.52
CA THR A 43 -1.51 -6.80 -7.47
C THR A 43 -1.51 -5.27 -7.53
N PHE A 44 -1.46 -4.61 -6.37
CA PHE A 44 -1.36 -3.16 -6.29
C PHE A 44 -0.15 -2.63 -7.08
N GLU A 45 1.02 -3.24 -6.88
CA GLU A 45 2.25 -2.81 -7.56
C GLU A 45 2.11 -2.88 -9.08
N ARG A 46 1.54 -3.97 -9.58
CA ARG A 46 1.33 -4.12 -11.03
C ARG A 46 0.36 -3.08 -11.59
N VAL A 47 -0.72 -2.85 -10.87
CA VAL A 47 -1.77 -1.93 -11.32
C VAL A 47 -1.27 -0.49 -11.29
N VAL A 48 -0.71 -0.07 -10.16
CA VAL A 48 -0.32 1.33 -9.97
C VAL A 48 0.90 1.70 -10.80
N GLY A 49 1.76 0.73 -11.11
CA GLY A 49 2.91 0.96 -11.98
C GLY A 49 2.49 1.38 -13.39
N VAL A 50 1.37 0.84 -13.88
CA VAL A 50 0.83 1.17 -15.20
C VAL A 50 -0.12 2.36 -15.13
N PHE A 51 -0.95 2.42 -14.08
CA PHE A 51 -1.97 3.46 -13.89
C PHE A 51 -1.73 4.20 -12.56
N PRO A 52 -0.71 5.09 -12.49
CA PRO A 52 -0.35 5.73 -11.21
C PRO A 52 -1.47 6.56 -10.60
N GLU A 53 -2.35 7.12 -11.42
CA GLU A 53 -3.43 8.01 -10.97
C GLU A 53 -4.75 7.28 -10.76
N LEU A 54 -4.76 5.94 -10.80
CA LEU A 54 -6.00 5.15 -10.71
C LEU A 54 -6.74 5.38 -9.40
N TYR A 55 -6.01 5.43 -8.29
CA TYR A 55 -6.60 5.58 -6.97
C TYR A 55 -6.75 7.06 -6.61
N PRO A 56 -7.82 7.42 -5.87
CA PRO A 56 -8.05 8.82 -5.52
C PRO A 56 -7.02 9.34 -4.52
N LYS A 57 -6.91 10.65 -4.45
CA LYS A 57 -6.08 11.30 -3.44
C LYS A 57 -6.69 11.13 -2.06
N SER A 58 -5.82 11.03 -1.05
CA SER A 58 -6.25 10.95 0.33
C SER A 58 -6.96 12.25 0.75
N THR A 59 -8.08 12.11 1.47
CA THR A 59 -8.82 13.28 1.97
C THR A 59 -8.05 14.03 3.05
N GLN A 60 -7.19 13.33 3.78
CA GLN A 60 -6.43 13.93 4.88
C GLN A 60 -5.11 14.53 4.42
N ASN A 61 -4.54 14.00 3.34
CA ASN A 61 -3.29 14.52 2.77
C ASN A 61 -3.34 14.41 1.25
N LYS A 62 -3.64 15.51 0.60
CA LYS A 62 -3.84 15.54 -0.85
C LYS A 62 -2.55 15.36 -1.67
N LYS A 63 -1.40 15.30 -1.01
CA LYS A 63 -0.15 14.94 -1.67
C LYS A 63 -0.02 13.43 -1.87
N LEU A 64 -0.87 12.66 -1.23
CA LEU A 64 -0.87 11.20 -1.28
C LEU A 64 -2.12 10.67 -1.95
N HIS A 65 -1.96 9.56 -2.66
CA HIS A 65 -3.08 8.74 -3.12
C HIS A 65 -3.35 7.67 -2.06
N ARG A 66 -4.61 7.26 -1.97
CA ARG A 66 -5.02 6.19 -1.09
C ARG A 66 -5.62 5.05 -1.91
N ALA A 67 -4.94 3.91 -1.91
CA ALA A 67 -5.44 2.70 -2.54
C ALA A 67 -6.09 1.82 -1.49
N VAL A 68 -7.42 1.69 -1.54
CA VAL A 68 -8.16 0.78 -0.66
C VAL A 68 -8.15 -0.58 -1.33
N LEU A 69 -7.31 -1.49 -0.84
CA LEU A 69 -7.13 -2.81 -1.45
C LEU A 69 -8.17 -3.82 -0.98
N SER A 70 -8.68 -3.63 0.24
CA SER A 70 -9.75 -4.45 0.82
C SER A 70 -10.42 -3.64 1.92
N LYS A 71 -11.41 -4.22 2.60
CA LYS A 71 -12.07 -3.57 3.74
C LYS A 71 -11.08 -3.22 4.85
N GLN A 72 -9.99 -3.98 4.98
CA GLN A 72 -9.02 -3.81 6.04
C GLN A 72 -7.78 -3.05 5.61
N LEU A 73 -7.39 -3.12 4.33
CA LEU A 73 -6.05 -2.74 3.90
C LEU A 73 -6.07 -1.52 2.98
N SER A 74 -5.33 -0.49 3.36
CA SER A 74 -5.10 0.70 2.54
C SER A 74 -3.62 0.95 2.38
N VAL A 75 -3.24 1.46 1.19
CA VAL A 75 -1.87 1.83 0.87
C VAL A 75 -1.85 3.31 0.50
N PHE A 76 -0.96 4.06 1.12
CA PHE A 76 -0.78 5.49 0.81
C PHE A 76 0.50 5.64 0.00
N TYR A 77 0.40 6.33 -1.14
CA TYR A 77 1.54 6.47 -2.02
C TYR A 77 1.58 7.84 -2.69
N ARG A 78 2.77 8.21 -3.12
CA ARG A 78 3.02 9.44 -3.87
C ARG A 78 3.54 9.07 -5.25
N VAL A 79 3.10 9.81 -6.25
CA VAL A 79 3.53 9.60 -7.65
C VAL A 79 4.54 10.69 -8.00
N THR A 80 5.68 10.28 -8.52
CA THR A 80 6.66 11.18 -9.13
C THR A 80 6.85 10.78 -10.58
N LYS A 81 7.64 11.53 -11.32
CA LYS A 81 7.97 11.18 -12.71
C LYS A 81 8.78 9.90 -12.81
N ALA A 82 9.50 9.55 -11.75
CA ALA A 82 10.43 8.43 -11.76
C ALA A 82 9.89 7.18 -11.09
N GLU A 83 8.95 7.32 -10.14
CA GLU A 83 8.57 6.18 -9.31
C GLU A 83 7.25 6.41 -8.57
N ILE A 84 6.71 5.31 -8.06
CA ILE A 84 5.63 5.29 -7.08
C ILE A 84 6.29 5.08 -5.72
N SER A 85 6.11 6.02 -4.79
CA SER A 85 6.68 5.90 -3.46
C SER A 85 5.58 5.57 -2.46
N VAL A 86 5.58 4.33 -1.95
CA VAL A 86 4.65 3.91 -0.90
C VAL A 86 5.16 4.44 0.43
N VAL A 87 4.36 5.30 1.07
CA VAL A 87 4.79 5.98 2.30
C VAL A 87 4.18 5.39 3.55
N ALA A 88 3.04 4.69 3.45
CA ALA A 88 2.40 4.05 4.60
C ALA A 88 1.48 2.93 4.14
N ILE A 89 1.31 1.94 4.99
CA ILE A 89 0.35 0.85 4.79
C ILE A 89 -0.46 0.76 6.08
N LEU A 90 -1.78 0.70 5.95
CA LEU A 90 -2.68 0.68 7.09
C LEU A 90 -3.61 -0.53 7.03
N ASP A 91 -3.68 -1.25 8.14
CA ASP A 91 -4.70 -2.28 8.34
C ASP A 91 -5.70 -1.77 9.36
N ASN A 92 -6.98 -1.69 8.97
CA ASN A 92 -8.05 -1.13 9.80
C ASN A 92 -8.30 -1.90 11.09
N ARG A 93 -7.79 -3.13 11.19
CA ARG A 93 -7.91 -3.96 12.39
C ARG A 93 -6.88 -3.57 13.45
N MET A 94 -5.91 -2.74 13.07
CA MET A 94 -4.88 -2.21 13.97
C MET A 94 -5.27 -0.79 14.39
N ASP A 95 -4.40 -0.14 15.17
CA ASP A 95 -4.64 1.18 15.73
C ASP A 95 -4.71 2.25 14.63
N TYR A 96 -5.74 3.08 14.68
CA TYR A 96 -6.00 4.13 13.68
C TYR A 96 -5.17 5.40 13.86
N ASP A 97 -4.48 5.58 14.96
CA ASP A 97 -3.74 6.80 15.25
C ASP A 97 -2.57 7.03 14.30
N LYS A 98 -2.31 6.07 13.42
CA LYS A 98 -1.17 6.10 12.51
C LYS A 98 -1.49 6.56 11.09
N TRP A 99 -2.68 7.04 10.84
CA TRP A 99 -3.04 7.51 9.51
C TRP A 99 -2.18 8.71 9.12
N PRO A 100 -1.57 8.68 7.90
CA PRO A 100 -0.76 9.78 7.41
C PRO A 100 -1.57 11.01 7.01
#